data_78a001571a87d7f1a78ed34308385dad
#
_entry.id   78a001571a87d7f1a78ed34308385dad
#
_cell.length_a   1.000
_cell.length_b   1.000
_cell.length_c   1.000
_cell.angle_alpha   90.00
_cell.angle_beta   90.00
_cell.angle_gamma   90.00
#
_symmetry.space_group_name_H-M   'P 1'
#
loop_
_entity.id
_entity.type
_entity.pdbx_description
1 polymer ?
#
loop_
_entity_poly.entity_id
_entity_poly.type
_entity_poly.pdbx_seq_one_letter_code
_entity_poly.pdbx_strand_id
1 'polypeptide(L)'
;AKFMAFVSSIRAQGVTQPAIVRPDDKGGYEIISGHRRDAGSIEAGIPYTPCIIRALTDEQAIQQMVEDNVNNREVSTMELAKALKMQLEAIKHQGAREALEGQNFSTDVDKRSNEVIAERNGMSVKQVQRHIALTRLIPTLQDMVDGKTVGSGGKPLKIAFTPAVELSYIKPKNQRYIAVAIDAQ
;
A
#
# COMPACT_ATOMS: atom_id res chain seq x y z
N ALA A 1 -8.43 19.88 -6.39
CA ALA A 1 -8.69 20.84 -5.29
C ALA A 1 -7.81 20.57 -4.05
N LYS A 2 -7.84 19.39 -3.42
CA LYS A 2 -7.07 19.09 -2.16
C LYS A 2 -5.54 19.20 -2.31
N PHE A 3 -4.97 18.80 -3.46
CA PHE A 3 -3.52 18.89 -3.66
C PHE A 3 -3.05 20.33 -3.79
N MET A 4 -3.77 21.19 -4.52
CA MET A 4 -3.40 22.60 -4.67
C MET A 4 -3.49 23.40 -3.34
N ALA A 5 -4.45 23.08 -2.47
CA ALA A 5 -4.50 23.64 -1.12
C ALA A 5 -3.25 23.22 -0.30
N PHE A 6 -2.80 21.99 -0.45
CA PHE A 6 -1.57 21.51 0.17
C PHE A 6 -0.31 22.21 -0.39
N VAL A 7 -0.22 22.42 -1.71
CA VAL A 7 0.84 23.22 -2.36
C VAL A 7 0.86 24.65 -1.83
N SER A 8 -0.30 25.28 -1.68
CA SER A 8 -0.42 26.62 -1.10
C SER A 8 0.09 26.68 0.36
N SER A 9 -0.21 25.65 1.15
CA SER A 9 0.32 25.52 2.52
C SER A 9 1.85 25.41 2.51
N ILE A 10 2.43 24.61 1.61
CA ILE A 10 3.88 24.49 1.47
C ILE A 10 4.52 25.81 1.06
N ARG A 11 3.90 26.59 0.16
CA ARG A 11 4.39 27.93 -0.21
C ARG A 11 4.42 28.89 0.98
N ALA A 12 3.41 28.80 1.85
CA ALA A 12 3.28 29.73 2.99
C ALA A 12 4.19 29.36 4.17
N GLN A 13 4.36 28.10 4.44
CA GLN A 13 4.98 27.60 5.70
C GLN A 13 6.20 26.70 5.48
N GLY A 14 6.52 26.38 4.23
CA GLY A 14 7.51 25.34 3.92
C GLY A 14 7.00 23.94 4.22
N VAL A 15 7.92 22.97 4.11
CA VAL A 15 7.66 21.57 4.48
C VAL A 15 7.93 21.40 5.97
N THR A 16 6.89 21.25 6.77
CA THR A 16 6.96 21.12 8.24
C THR A 16 7.44 19.76 8.73
N GLN A 17 7.19 18.70 7.97
CA GLN A 17 7.65 17.34 8.27
C GLN A 17 8.62 16.87 7.18
N PRO A 18 9.85 16.45 7.52
CA PRO A 18 10.80 15.97 6.52
C PRO A 18 10.35 14.68 5.87
N ALA A 19 10.77 14.46 4.62
CA ALA A 19 10.65 13.17 3.96
C ALA A 19 11.66 12.17 4.56
N ILE A 20 11.39 10.87 4.44
CA ILE A 20 12.36 9.82 4.80
C ILE A 20 12.92 9.26 3.49
N VAL A 21 14.24 9.24 3.39
CA VAL A 21 14.95 8.74 2.22
C VAL A 21 16.04 7.76 2.62
N ARG A 22 16.43 6.86 1.71
CA ARG A 22 17.61 6.02 1.86
C ARG A 22 18.57 6.23 0.69
N PRO A 23 19.88 5.97 0.86
CA PRO A 23 20.81 5.95 -0.27
C PRO A 23 20.37 4.92 -1.33
N ASP A 24 20.48 5.29 -2.61
CA ASP A 24 20.25 4.39 -3.75
C ASP A 24 21.60 3.89 -4.27
N ASP A 25 21.73 2.61 -4.55
CA ASP A 25 22.95 1.97 -5.08
C ASP A 25 23.40 2.56 -6.44
N LYS A 26 22.45 3.15 -7.17
CA LYS A 26 22.71 3.84 -8.45
C LYS A 26 23.15 5.30 -8.29
N GLY A 27 23.27 5.77 -7.05
CA GLY A 27 23.55 7.14 -6.67
C GLY A 27 22.29 7.97 -6.44
N GLY A 28 22.38 8.92 -5.48
CA GLY A 28 21.25 9.70 -5.03
C GLY A 28 20.47 9.06 -3.88
N TYR A 29 19.17 9.32 -3.80
CA TYR A 29 18.33 8.87 -2.70
C TYR A 29 16.97 8.38 -3.21
N GLU A 30 16.50 7.27 -2.64
CA GLU A 30 15.15 6.77 -2.81
C GLU A 30 14.24 7.31 -1.71
N ILE A 31 13.08 7.86 -2.09
CA ILE A 31 12.08 8.35 -1.12
C ILE A 31 11.30 7.17 -0.58
N ILE A 32 11.37 6.91 0.71
CA ILE A 32 10.61 5.88 1.41
C ILE A 32 9.26 6.44 1.89
N SER A 33 9.26 7.66 2.40
CA SER A 33 8.06 8.35 2.84
C SER A 33 8.14 9.84 2.54
N GLY A 34 7.02 10.42 2.14
CA GLY A 34 6.92 11.85 1.87
C GLY A 34 6.81 12.24 0.40
N HIS A 35 6.54 11.32 -0.53
CA HIS A 35 6.38 11.59 -1.97
C HIS A 35 5.46 12.77 -2.27
N ARG A 36 4.35 12.92 -1.54
CA ARG A 36 3.44 14.07 -1.70
C ARG A 36 4.06 15.39 -1.26
N ARG A 37 4.93 15.36 -0.24
CA ARG A 37 5.65 16.55 0.26
C ARG A 37 6.68 16.99 -0.77
N ASP A 38 7.39 16.05 -1.36
CA ASP A 38 8.34 16.30 -2.42
C ASP A 38 7.65 16.86 -3.68
N ALA A 39 6.62 16.16 -4.19
CA ALA A 39 5.82 16.65 -5.31
C ALA A 39 5.20 18.05 -5.04
N GLY A 40 4.75 18.29 -3.80
CA GLY A 40 4.24 19.59 -3.38
C GLY A 40 5.29 20.68 -3.33
N SER A 41 6.54 20.36 -2.94
CA SER A 41 7.68 21.29 -2.95
C SER A 41 8.04 21.69 -4.38
N ILE A 42 8.14 20.72 -5.28
CA ILE A 42 8.39 20.97 -6.71
C ILE A 42 7.32 21.90 -7.28
N GLU A 43 6.04 21.61 -7.08
CA GLU A 43 4.92 22.42 -7.57
C GLU A 43 4.87 23.81 -6.89
N ALA A 44 5.33 23.90 -5.65
CA ALA A 44 5.46 25.19 -4.95
C ALA A 44 6.65 26.04 -5.42
N GLY A 45 7.55 25.50 -6.26
CA GLY A 45 8.78 26.14 -6.71
C GLY A 45 9.88 26.19 -5.65
N ILE A 46 9.83 25.28 -4.65
CA ILE A 46 10.87 25.15 -3.62
C ILE A 46 11.96 24.21 -4.15
N PRO A 47 13.24 24.65 -4.19
CA PRO A 47 14.29 23.88 -4.88
C PRO A 47 14.78 22.65 -4.10
N TYR A 48 14.34 22.46 -2.86
CA TYR A 48 14.75 21.33 -2.01
C TYR A 48 13.62 20.92 -1.06
N THR A 49 13.55 19.63 -0.76
CA THR A 49 12.65 19.06 0.25
C THR A 49 13.48 18.63 1.46
N PRO A 50 13.19 19.08 2.69
CA PRO A 50 13.86 18.58 3.88
C PRO A 50 13.67 17.06 3.99
N CYS A 51 14.76 16.32 4.27
CA CYS A 51 14.69 14.87 4.40
C CYS A 51 15.56 14.36 5.55
N ILE A 52 15.19 13.18 6.06
CA ILE A 52 15.97 12.38 7.01
C ILE A 52 16.53 11.19 6.22
N ILE A 53 17.85 11.07 6.20
CA ILE A 53 18.53 9.95 5.54
C ILE A 53 18.60 8.79 6.54
N ARG A 54 18.09 7.62 6.15
CA ARG A 54 18.18 6.38 6.92
C ARG A 54 18.79 5.28 6.05
N ALA A 55 19.73 4.53 6.60
CA ALA A 55 20.22 3.30 5.98
C ALA A 55 19.22 2.18 6.30
N LEU A 56 18.29 1.92 5.36
CA LEU A 56 17.22 0.92 5.51
C LEU A 56 17.44 -0.20 4.51
N THR A 57 17.24 -1.46 4.96
CA THR A 57 17.10 -2.59 4.05
C THR A 57 15.77 -2.49 3.28
N ASP A 58 15.58 -3.31 2.24
CA ASP A 58 14.32 -3.31 1.47
C ASP A 58 13.11 -3.62 2.36
N GLU A 59 13.25 -4.57 3.29
CA GLU A 59 12.20 -4.93 4.25
C GLU A 59 11.87 -3.78 5.21
N GLN A 60 12.91 -3.10 5.73
CA GLN A 60 12.75 -1.96 6.62
C GLN A 60 12.12 -0.76 5.89
N ALA A 61 12.50 -0.54 4.62
CA ALA A 61 11.93 0.52 3.79
C ALA A 61 10.43 0.27 3.53
N ILE A 62 10.06 -0.96 3.19
CA ILE A 62 8.64 -1.36 3.02
C ILE A 62 7.87 -1.19 4.33
N GLN A 63 8.44 -1.62 5.46
CA GLN A 63 7.82 -1.46 6.76
C GLN A 63 7.58 0.01 7.09
N GLN A 64 8.61 0.87 6.96
CA GLN A 64 8.51 2.31 7.21
C GLN A 64 7.45 2.97 6.33
N MET A 65 7.39 2.60 5.04
CA MET A 65 6.38 3.11 4.10
C MET A 65 4.96 2.75 4.55
N VAL A 66 4.75 1.54 5.04
CA VAL A 66 3.43 1.09 5.52
C VAL A 66 3.06 1.79 6.82
N GLU A 67 3.97 1.86 7.80
CA GLU A 67 3.74 2.53 9.09
C GLU A 67 3.38 4.01 8.90
N ASP A 68 4.11 4.72 8.05
CA ASP A 68 3.82 6.14 7.77
C ASP A 68 2.48 6.34 7.06
N ASN A 69 2.09 5.43 6.19
CA ASN A 69 0.78 5.50 5.52
C ASN A 69 -0.38 5.18 6.47
N VAL A 70 -0.21 4.19 7.34
CA VAL A 70 -1.25 3.77 8.31
C VAL A 70 -1.43 4.83 9.41
N ASN A 71 -0.35 5.43 9.90
CA ASN A 71 -0.40 6.35 11.04
C ASN A 71 -0.75 7.80 10.65
N ASN A 72 -0.54 8.21 9.40
CA ASN A 72 -0.63 9.62 9.01
C ASN A 72 -1.79 9.97 8.08
N ARG A 73 -2.57 8.99 7.58
CA ARG A 73 -3.76 9.28 6.77
C ARG A 73 -4.77 8.12 6.78
N GLU A 74 -6.01 8.41 6.42
CA GLU A 74 -6.97 7.38 6.08
C GLU A 74 -6.46 6.60 4.84
N VAL A 75 -5.83 5.46 5.09
CA VAL A 75 -5.35 4.55 4.04
C VAL A 75 -6.56 3.86 3.42
N SER A 76 -6.66 3.87 2.09
CA SER A 76 -7.74 3.14 1.44
C SER A 76 -7.59 1.63 1.67
N THR A 77 -8.72 0.91 1.63
CA THR A 77 -8.73 -0.55 1.82
C THR A 77 -7.79 -1.27 0.85
N MET A 78 -7.75 -0.84 -0.41
CA MET A 78 -6.87 -1.44 -1.41
C MET A 78 -5.40 -1.04 -1.25
N GLU A 79 -5.13 0.18 -0.77
CA GLU A 79 -3.77 0.62 -0.45
C GLU A 79 -3.17 -0.24 0.67
N LEU A 80 -3.93 -0.46 1.75
CA LEU A 80 -3.53 -1.35 2.84
C LEU A 80 -3.35 -2.80 2.36
N ALA A 81 -4.26 -3.32 1.53
CA ALA A 81 -4.17 -4.66 0.98
C ALA A 81 -2.88 -4.88 0.15
N LYS A 82 -2.52 -3.91 -0.69
CA LYS A 82 -1.30 -3.94 -1.49
C LYS A 82 -0.05 -3.84 -0.62
N ALA A 83 -0.05 -2.97 0.39
CA ALA A 83 1.05 -2.81 1.32
C ALA A 83 1.33 -4.11 2.11
N LEU A 84 0.29 -4.74 2.67
CA LEU A 84 0.42 -6.03 3.36
C LEU A 84 0.93 -7.15 2.44
N LYS A 85 0.50 -7.15 1.16
CA LYS A 85 1.01 -8.10 0.17
C LYS A 85 2.49 -7.87 -0.11
N MET A 86 2.94 -6.63 -0.27
CA MET A 86 4.36 -6.30 -0.46
C MET A 86 5.21 -6.75 0.73
N GLN A 87 4.75 -6.53 1.97
CA GLN A 87 5.42 -7.04 3.18
C GLN A 87 5.54 -8.56 3.15
N LEU A 88 4.47 -9.27 2.77
CA LEU A 88 4.49 -10.73 2.68
C LEU A 88 5.50 -11.23 1.66
N GLU A 89 5.55 -10.60 0.49
CA GLU A 89 6.49 -10.94 -0.57
C GLU A 89 7.94 -10.66 -0.15
N ALA A 90 8.22 -9.55 0.52
CA ALA A 90 9.54 -9.21 1.05
C ALA A 90 10.03 -10.25 2.05
N ILE A 91 9.20 -10.64 3.04
CA ILE A 91 9.56 -11.68 4.03
C ILE A 91 9.81 -13.03 3.36
N LYS A 92 9.00 -13.41 2.36
CA LYS A 92 9.19 -14.66 1.62
C LYS A 92 10.50 -14.67 0.84
N HIS A 93 10.86 -13.55 0.20
CA HIS A 93 12.12 -13.44 -0.52
C HIS A 93 13.33 -13.53 0.40
N GLN A 94 13.27 -12.91 1.59
CA GLN A 94 14.32 -13.06 2.60
C GLN A 94 14.46 -14.49 3.04
N GLY A 95 13.35 -15.15 3.41
CA GLY A 95 13.36 -16.54 3.83
C GLY A 95 13.86 -17.51 2.74
N ALA A 96 13.59 -17.24 1.46
CA ALA A 96 14.13 -18.02 0.35
C ALA A 96 15.65 -17.85 0.19
N ARG A 97 16.21 -16.66 0.45
CA ARG A 97 17.68 -16.45 0.46
C ARG A 97 18.34 -17.19 1.62
N GLU A 98 17.79 -17.10 2.83
CA GLU A 98 18.30 -17.81 4.00
C GLU A 98 18.26 -19.35 3.82
N ALA A 99 17.23 -19.85 3.11
CA ALA A 99 17.14 -21.30 2.78
C ALA A 99 18.22 -21.76 1.80
N LEU A 100 18.61 -20.92 0.84
CA LEU A 100 19.70 -21.20 -0.10
C LEU A 100 21.07 -21.21 0.58
N GLU A 101 21.21 -20.51 1.72
CA GLU A 101 22.44 -20.47 2.53
C GLU A 101 22.55 -21.62 3.54
N GLY A 102 21.65 -22.62 3.50
CA GLY A 102 21.81 -23.91 4.23
C GLY A 102 21.09 -24.00 5.59
N GLN A 103 20.17 -23.10 5.90
CA GLN A 103 19.32 -23.25 7.08
C GLN A 103 18.06 -24.06 6.76
N ASN A 104 17.77 -25.08 7.57
CA ASN A 104 16.62 -25.96 7.39
C ASN A 104 15.30 -25.19 7.36
N PHE A 105 14.66 -25.14 6.19
CA PHE A 105 13.39 -24.45 5.97
C PHE A 105 12.22 -25.44 6.08
N SER A 106 11.32 -25.21 7.02
CA SER A 106 10.06 -25.96 7.13
C SER A 106 8.94 -25.27 6.33
N THR A 107 7.96 -26.05 5.88
CA THR A 107 6.72 -25.64 5.18
C THR A 107 5.84 -24.61 5.91
N ASP A 108 6.31 -24.08 7.03
CA ASP A 108 5.61 -23.14 7.93
C ASP A 108 5.89 -21.65 7.63
N VAL A 109 6.66 -21.34 6.56
CA VAL A 109 7.08 -19.96 6.22
C VAL A 109 5.90 -19.05 6.00
N ASP A 110 4.89 -19.50 5.27
CA ASP A 110 3.70 -18.70 4.98
C ASP A 110 2.90 -18.37 6.23
N LYS A 111 2.83 -19.30 7.18
CA LYS A 111 2.12 -19.11 8.44
C LYS A 111 2.87 -18.12 9.34
N ARG A 112 4.17 -18.32 9.51
CA ARG A 112 5.05 -17.42 10.29
C ARG A 112 5.09 -16.03 9.70
N SER A 113 5.17 -15.88 8.37
CA SER A 113 5.18 -14.60 7.70
C SER A 113 3.89 -13.80 7.94
N ASN A 114 2.73 -14.46 7.89
CA ASN A 114 1.46 -13.81 8.21
C ASN A 114 1.35 -13.43 9.70
N GLU A 115 1.90 -14.22 10.61
CA GLU A 115 1.96 -13.91 12.05
C GLU A 115 2.83 -12.68 12.32
N VAL A 116 4.01 -12.61 11.71
CA VAL A 116 4.92 -11.46 11.82
C VAL A 116 4.26 -10.17 11.29
N ILE A 117 3.59 -10.24 10.14
CA ILE A 117 2.88 -9.09 9.58
C ILE A 117 1.72 -8.67 10.48
N ALA A 118 0.97 -9.61 11.01
CA ALA A 118 -0.16 -9.37 11.90
C ALA A 118 0.30 -8.62 13.16
N GLU A 119 1.37 -9.09 13.80
CA GLU A 119 1.96 -8.45 14.98
C GLU A 119 2.45 -7.03 14.67
N ARG A 120 3.22 -6.85 13.58
CA ARG A 120 3.76 -5.54 13.16
C ARG A 120 2.67 -4.50 12.89
N ASN A 121 1.53 -4.92 12.35
CA ASN A 121 0.43 -4.01 11.98
C ASN A 121 -0.70 -3.96 13.01
N GLY A 122 -0.56 -4.60 14.19
CA GLY A 122 -1.60 -4.65 15.23
C GLY A 122 -2.90 -5.29 14.77
N MET A 123 -2.81 -6.26 13.83
CA MET A 123 -3.95 -6.93 13.21
C MET A 123 -3.97 -8.42 13.56
N SER A 124 -5.12 -9.06 13.43
CA SER A 124 -5.16 -10.54 13.48
C SER A 124 -4.65 -11.13 12.15
N VAL A 125 -4.07 -12.33 12.21
CA VAL A 125 -3.63 -13.09 11.02
C VAL A 125 -4.77 -13.21 9.98
N LYS A 126 -5.99 -13.45 10.45
CA LYS A 126 -7.18 -13.53 9.60
C LYS A 126 -7.49 -12.21 8.90
N GLN A 127 -7.30 -11.06 9.56
CA GLN A 127 -7.47 -9.74 8.95
C GLN A 127 -6.42 -9.50 7.87
N VAL A 128 -5.14 -9.80 8.14
CA VAL A 128 -4.06 -9.71 7.16
C VAL A 128 -4.38 -10.52 5.91
N GLN A 129 -4.74 -11.79 6.07
CA GLN A 129 -5.09 -12.69 4.96
C GLN A 129 -6.29 -12.18 4.14
N ARG A 130 -7.32 -11.65 4.80
CA ARG A 130 -8.51 -11.09 4.13
C ARG A 130 -8.17 -9.83 3.33
N HIS A 131 -7.32 -8.94 3.85
CA HIS A 131 -6.86 -7.78 3.09
C HIS A 131 -6.01 -8.21 1.89
N ILE A 132 -5.04 -9.11 2.08
CA ILE A 132 -4.21 -9.60 0.98
C ILE A 132 -5.07 -10.27 -0.11
N ALA A 133 -6.14 -10.98 0.26
CA ALA A 133 -7.05 -11.60 -0.70
C ALA A 133 -7.67 -10.59 -1.66
N LEU A 134 -7.96 -9.35 -1.22
CA LEU A 134 -8.50 -8.29 -2.07
C LEU A 134 -7.61 -7.95 -3.27
N THR A 135 -6.31 -8.19 -3.19
CA THR A 135 -5.39 -7.97 -4.31
C THR A 135 -5.62 -8.90 -5.51
N ARG A 136 -6.45 -9.94 -5.33
CA ARG A 136 -6.86 -10.87 -6.40
C ARG A 136 -8.04 -10.35 -7.22
N LEU A 137 -8.67 -9.27 -6.77
CA LEU A 137 -9.76 -8.64 -7.52
C LEU A 137 -9.22 -8.01 -8.80
N ILE A 138 -10.06 -8.00 -9.84
CA ILE A 138 -9.77 -7.21 -11.05
C ILE A 138 -9.77 -5.71 -10.73
N PRO A 139 -9.02 -4.86 -11.48
CA PRO A 139 -8.88 -3.43 -11.18
C PRO A 139 -10.21 -2.71 -10.98
N THR A 140 -11.20 -2.97 -11.80
CA THR A 140 -12.54 -2.36 -11.69
C THR A 140 -13.19 -2.62 -10.32
N LEU A 141 -13.12 -3.86 -9.81
CA LEU A 141 -13.65 -4.18 -8.48
C LEU A 141 -12.80 -3.59 -7.36
N GLN A 142 -11.47 -3.47 -7.55
CA GLN A 142 -10.60 -2.78 -6.59
C GLN A 142 -11.00 -1.30 -6.44
N ASP A 143 -11.28 -0.62 -7.56
CA ASP A 143 -11.73 0.77 -7.55
C ASP A 143 -13.10 0.93 -6.89
N MET A 144 -14.01 -0.05 -7.09
CA MET A 144 -15.30 -0.09 -6.38
C MET A 144 -15.13 -0.30 -4.87
N VAL A 145 -14.15 -1.09 -4.40
CA VAL A 145 -13.86 -1.26 -2.97
C VAL A 145 -13.45 0.07 -2.34
N ASP A 146 -12.63 0.85 -3.05
CA ASP A 146 -12.18 2.17 -2.59
C ASP A 146 -13.22 3.29 -2.84
N GLY A 147 -14.35 2.99 -3.48
CA GLY A 147 -15.38 3.97 -3.85
C GLY A 147 -14.91 5.00 -4.88
N LYS A 148 -13.97 4.63 -5.75
CA LYS A 148 -13.43 5.49 -6.82
C LYS A 148 -14.26 5.43 -8.11
N THR A 149 -15.13 4.43 -8.24
CA THR A 149 -15.97 4.21 -9.42
C THR A 149 -17.29 4.96 -9.27
N VAL A 150 -17.71 5.61 -10.35
CA VAL A 150 -19.05 6.20 -10.47
C VAL A 150 -19.81 5.33 -11.46
N GLY A 151 -20.96 4.83 -11.06
CA GLY A 151 -21.82 3.99 -11.91
C GLY A 151 -22.51 4.76 -13.02
N SER A 152 -23.13 4.04 -13.94
CA SER A 152 -23.87 4.60 -15.09
C SER A 152 -24.98 5.59 -14.68
N GLY A 153 -25.49 5.46 -13.46
CA GLY A 153 -26.47 6.38 -12.85
C GLY A 153 -25.87 7.61 -12.14
N GLY A 154 -24.56 7.85 -12.25
CA GLY A 154 -23.88 8.99 -11.61
C GLY A 154 -23.68 8.86 -10.10
N LYS A 155 -24.01 7.71 -9.50
CA LYS A 155 -23.82 7.43 -8.09
C LYS A 155 -22.50 6.72 -7.84
N PRO A 156 -21.78 7.00 -6.72
CA PRO A 156 -20.57 6.29 -6.38
C PRO A 156 -20.90 4.82 -6.07
N LEU A 157 -20.21 3.92 -6.77
CA LEU A 157 -20.29 2.47 -6.52
C LEU A 157 -19.26 2.09 -5.46
N LYS A 158 -19.73 1.46 -4.38
CA LYS A 158 -18.84 0.99 -3.31
C LYS A 158 -19.22 -0.43 -2.89
N ILE A 159 -18.24 -1.34 -2.93
CA ILE A 159 -18.38 -2.70 -2.42
C ILE A 159 -17.86 -2.74 -1.00
N ALA A 160 -18.66 -3.28 -0.07
CA ALA A 160 -18.25 -3.47 1.32
C ALA A 160 -17.13 -4.54 1.42
N PHE A 161 -16.32 -4.45 2.48
CA PHE A 161 -15.14 -5.29 2.68
C PHE A 161 -15.43 -6.80 2.60
N THR A 162 -16.48 -7.28 3.31
CA THR A 162 -16.78 -8.72 3.34
C THR A 162 -17.21 -9.28 1.98
N PRO A 163 -18.16 -8.69 1.24
CA PRO A 163 -18.46 -9.11 -0.12
C PRO A 163 -17.25 -9.04 -1.06
N ALA A 164 -16.39 -8.02 -0.93
CA ALA A 164 -15.19 -7.90 -1.73
C ALA A 164 -14.21 -9.06 -1.48
N VAL A 165 -14.04 -9.50 -0.24
CA VAL A 165 -13.24 -10.68 0.11
C VAL A 165 -13.82 -11.95 -0.53
N GLU A 166 -15.14 -12.14 -0.48
CA GLU A 166 -15.81 -13.28 -1.14
C GLU A 166 -15.56 -13.28 -2.65
N LEU A 167 -15.70 -12.11 -3.29
CA LEU A 167 -15.44 -11.94 -4.72
C LEU A 167 -13.99 -12.24 -5.10
N SER A 168 -13.03 -12.02 -4.19
CA SER A 168 -11.60 -12.27 -4.45
C SER A 168 -11.26 -13.75 -4.66
N TYR A 169 -12.13 -14.67 -4.24
CA TYR A 169 -11.98 -16.12 -4.47
C TYR A 169 -12.60 -16.59 -5.77
N ILE A 170 -13.33 -15.73 -6.48
CA ILE A 170 -13.95 -16.04 -7.77
C ILE A 170 -12.92 -15.85 -8.89
N LYS A 171 -12.99 -16.70 -9.92
CA LYS A 171 -12.10 -16.57 -11.10
C LYS A 171 -12.26 -15.20 -11.78
N PRO A 172 -11.16 -14.57 -12.24
CA PRO A 172 -11.19 -13.21 -12.82
C PRO A 172 -12.21 -13.04 -13.97
N LYS A 173 -12.43 -14.09 -14.77
CA LYS A 173 -13.46 -14.08 -15.83
C LYS A 173 -14.86 -13.81 -15.25
N ASN A 174 -15.21 -14.47 -14.16
CA ASN A 174 -16.53 -14.32 -13.53
C ASN A 174 -16.65 -12.98 -12.77
N GLN A 175 -15.54 -12.48 -12.20
CA GLN A 175 -15.51 -11.16 -11.59
C GLN A 175 -15.89 -10.05 -12.57
N ARG A 176 -15.52 -10.17 -13.86
CA ARG A 176 -15.91 -9.20 -14.91
C ARG A 176 -17.42 -9.15 -15.11
N TYR A 177 -18.11 -10.28 -15.15
CA TYR A 177 -19.58 -10.31 -15.26
C TYR A 177 -20.25 -9.66 -14.05
N ILE A 178 -19.72 -9.92 -12.85
CA ILE A 178 -20.24 -9.32 -11.62
C ILE A 178 -20.02 -7.80 -11.62
N ALA A 179 -18.84 -7.31 -12.04
CA ALA A 179 -18.57 -5.89 -12.14
C ALA A 179 -19.56 -5.16 -13.06
N VAL A 180 -19.87 -5.74 -14.22
CA VAL A 180 -20.88 -5.22 -15.15
C VAL A 180 -22.29 -5.23 -14.54
N ALA A 181 -22.66 -6.31 -13.84
CA ALA A 181 -23.96 -6.40 -13.18
C ALA A 181 -24.15 -5.37 -12.04
N ILE A 182 -23.08 -5.02 -11.32
CA ILE A 182 -23.10 -3.98 -10.29
C ILE A 182 -23.26 -2.58 -10.91
N ASP A 183 -22.60 -2.33 -12.05
CA ASP A 183 -22.69 -1.02 -12.76
C ASP A 183 -24.06 -0.79 -13.42
N ALA A 184 -24.79 -1.85 -13.73
CA ALA A 184 -26.09 -1.80 -14.37
C ALA A 184 -27.27 -1.53 -13.41
N GLN A 185 -27.02 -1.45 -12.10
CA GLN A 185 -28.04 -1.13 -11.06
C GLN A 185 -28.05 0.35 -10.71
#